data_f55a4ae8afbaf58cc7ee86bca8f77073
#
_entry.id   f55a4ae8afbaf58cc7ee86bca8f77073
#
_cell.length_a   1.000
_cell.length_b   1.000
_cell.length_c   1.000
_cell.angle_alpha   90.00
_cell.angle_beta   90.00
_cell.angle_gamma   90.00
#
_symmetry.space_group_name_H-M   'P 1'
#
loop_
_entity.id
_entity.type
_entity.pdbx_description
1 polymer ?
#
loop_
_entity_poly.entity_id
_entity_poly.type
_entity_poly.pdbx_seq_one_letter_code
_entity_poly.pdbx_strand_id
1 'polypeptide(L)'
;MMDMLQLPSNIQAVLSTTVQFLGETFTLDDLVLHIAGRRGKPLHILEHPLDAATTGCCLALIDADIIIIRAGLSPSRYLNTCLHECAHFLLHHIPQVTAGAEQWTVETFLEDVNFQNVRRRTSMYDKPCEDAAESLATLLTLHIANGDMSMPLFARNLYK
;
A
#
# COMPACT_ATOMS: atom_id res chain seq x y z
N MET A 1 -5.51 23.25 4.24
CA MET A 1 -5.03 22.32 5.27
C MET A 1 -6.23 21.75 5.99
N MET A 2 -6.36 20.43 6.03
CA MET A 2 -7.47 19.78 6.72
C MET A 2 -7.29 19.95 8.21
N ASP A 3 -8.31 20.49 8.89
CA ASP A 3 -8.29 20.61 10.34
C ASP A 3 -8.33 19.19 10.93
N MET A 4 -7.32 18.83 11.74
CA MET A 4 -7.26 17.53 12.41
C MET A 4 -8.51 17.22 13.24
N LEU A 5 -9.21 18.24 13.71
CA LEU A 5 -10.44 18.09 14.47
C LEU A 5 -11.64 17.62 13.61
N GLN A 6 -11.53 17.73 12.28
CA GLN A 6 -12.60 17.32 11.36
C GLN A 6 -12.39 15.94 10.75
N LEU A 7 -11.24 15.27 11.07
CA LEU A 7 -10.98 13.95 10.55
C LEU A 7 -11.86 12.90 11.24
N PRO A 8 -12.31 11.87 10.51
CA PRO A 8 -12.96 10.73 11.15
C PRO A 8 -12.07 10.12 12.24
N SER A 9 -12.68 9.68 13.32
CA SER A 9 -11.96 9.19 14.50
C SER A 9 -11.05 7.99 14.20
N ASN A 10 -11.44 7.13 13.25
CA ASN A 10 -10.62 5.99 12.85
C ASN A 10 -9.32 6.42 12.17
N ILE A 11 -9.33 7.47 11.35
CA ILE A 11 -8.12 7.98 10.70
C ILE A 11 -7.18 8.58 11.75
N GLN A 12 -7.70 9.35 12.67
CA GLN A 12 -6.91 9.93 13.78
C GLN A 12 -6.28 8.83 14.63
N ALA A 13 -7.02 7.80 14.99
CA ALA A 13 -6.55 6.70 15.81
C ALA A 13 -5.44 5.91 15.11
N VAL A 14 -5.62 5.62 13.82
CA VAL A 14 -4.63 4.90 13.02
C VAL A 14 -3.35 5.72 12.87
N LEU A 15 -3.46 7.00 12.57
CA LEU A 15 -2.30 7.89 12.46
C LEU A 15 -1.55 7.97 13.79
N SER A 16 -2.26 8.18 14.89
CA SER A 16 -1.65 8.26 16.23
C SER A 16 -0.93 6.97 16.59
N THR A 17 -1.53 5.82 16.33
CA THR A 17 -0.89 4.52 16.60
C THR A 17 0.36 4.35 15.74
N THR A 18 0.32 4.71 14.48
CA THR A 18 1.47 4.60 13.57
C THR A 18 2.62 5.49 14.04
N VAL A 19 2.33 6.74 14.36
CA VAL A 19 3.35 7.70 14.85
C VAL A 19 3.89 7.25 16.20
N GLN A 20 3.05 6.74 17.08
CA GLN A 20 3.48 6.23 18.39
C GLN A 20 4.47 5.07 18.25
N PHE A 21 4.26 4.20 17.28
CA PHE A 21 5.14 3.04 17.04
C PHE A 21 6.42 3.41 16.29
N LEU A 22 6.33 4.27 15.28
CA LEU A 22 7.44 4.55 14.37
C LEU A 22 8.18 5.84 14.70
N GLY A 23 7.60 6.70 15.55
CA GLY A 23 8.11 8.05 15.79
C GLY A 23 7.47 9.07 14.85
N GLU A 24 7.80 10.33 15.06
CA GLU A 24 7.23 11.44 14.28
C GLU A 24 7.76 11.51 12.85
N THR A 25 8.91 10.91 12.59
CA THR A 25 9.54 10.83 11.29
C THR A 25 9.98 9.39 11.05
N PHE A 26 9.55 8.82 9.95
CA PHE A 26 9.87 7.43 9.58
C PHE A 26 10.05 7.29 8.08
N THR A 27 10.68 6.19 7.67
CA THR A 27 10.87 5.88 6.25
C THR A 27 9.69 5.06 5.72
N LEU A 28 9.58 4.97 4.40
CA LEU A 28 8.62 4.06 3.77
C LEU A 28 8.90 2.61 4.17
N ASP A 29 10.18 2.22 4.25
CA ASP A 29 10.57 0.87 4.70
C ASP A 29 10.07 0.58 6.11
N ASP A 30 10.21 1.55 7.03
CA ASP A 30 9.69 1.42 8.39
C ASP A 30 8.18 1.19 8.40
N LEU A 31 7.45 1.93 7.57
CA LEU A 31 6.00 1.80 7.46
C LEU A 31 5.61 0.43 6.90
N VAL A 32 6.31 -0.05 5.88
CA VAL A 32 6.08 -1.38 5.29
C VAL A 32 6.29 -2.47 6.33
N LEU A 33 7.38 -2.39 7.11
CA LEU A 33 7.65 -3.36 8.17
C LEU A 33 6.61 -3.30 9.29
N HIS A 34 6.14 -2.12 9.63
CA HIS A 34 5.08 -1.94 10.63
C HIS A 34 3.78 -2.62 10.18
N ILE A 35 3.38 -2.41 8.92
CA ILE A 35 2.19 -3.06 8.36
C ILE A 35 2.36 -4.58 8.35
N ALA A 36 3.52 -5.07 7.89
CA ALA A 36 3.82 -6.49 7.87
C ALA A 36 3.69 -7.13 9.25
N GLY A 37 4.21 -6.47 10.29
CA GLY A 37 4.10 -6.93 11.66
C GLY A 37 2.66 -7.01 12.14
N ARG A 38 1.84 -6.03 11.81
CA ARG A 38 0.42 -6.01 12.19
C ARG A 38 -0.40 -7.04 11.42
N ARG A 39 -0.05 -7.29 10.16
CA ARG A 39 -0.73 -8.27 9.31
C ARG A 39 -0.27 -9.71 9.55
N GLY A 40 0.91 -9.89 10.16
CA GLY A 40 1.48 -11.21 10.42
C GLY A 40 2.06 -11.89 9.19
N LYS A 41 2.35 -11.14 8.13
CA LYS A 41 2.96 -11.66 6.91
C LYS A 41 3.71 -10.53 6.18
N PRO A 42 4.71 -10.88 5.32
CA PRO A 42 5.47 -9.86 4.60
C PRO A 42 4.59 -9.00 3.71
N LEU A 43 4.98 -7.75 3.53
CA LEU A 43 4.41 -6.84 2.54
C LEU A 43 5.47 -6.54 1.49
N HIS A 44 5.17 -6.84 0.23
CA HIS A 44 6.06 -6.57 -0.90
C HIS A 44 5.48 -5.45 -1.76
N ILE A 45 6.36 -4.57 -2.24
CA ILE A 45 5.99 -3.53 -3.20
C ILE A 45 6.67 -3.85 -4.52
N LEU A 46 5.88 -3.97 -5.59
CA LEU A 46 6.33 -4.32 -6.93
C LEU A 46 5.97 -3.20 -7.90
N GLU A 47 6.88 -2.90 -8.82
CA GLU A 47 6.55 -2.07 -9.99
C GLU A 47 6.20 -2.95 -11.17
N HIS A 48 5.14 -2.58 -11.88
CA HIS A 48 4.71 -3.30 -13.07
C HIS A 48 3.96 -2.36 -14.01
N PRO A 49 4.06 -2.54 -15.33
CA PRO A 49 3.20 -1.79 -16.25
C PRO A 49 1.74 -2.06 -15.96
N LEU A 50 1.00 -1.01 -15.63
CA LEU A 50 -0.44 -1.05 -15.42
C LEU A 50 -1.09 -0.17 -16.48
N ASP A 51 -2.40 -0.34 -16.71
CA ASP A 51 -3.07 0.53 -17.65
C ASP A 51 -3.13 1.98 -17.13
N ALA A 52 -3.45 2.92 -18.05
CA ALA A 52 -3.38 4.35 -17.76
C ALA A 52 -4.33 4.81 -16.65
N ALA A 53 -5.36 4.05 -16.34
CA ALA A 53 -6.36 4.41 -15.33
C ALA A 53 -5.96 3.99 -13.92
N THR A 54 -4.89 3.21 -13.76
CA THR A 54 -4.50 2.66 -12.46
C THR A 54 -3.05 2.99 -12.14
N THR A 55 -2.82 3.65 -10.99
CA THR A 55 -1.47 3.93 -10.50
C THR A 55 -0.98 2.85 -9.54
N GLY A 56 -1.88 2.19 -8.83
CA GLY A 56 -1.52 1.12 -7.90
C GLY A 56 -2.72 0.27 -7.50
N CYS A 57 -2.41 -0.86 -6.92
CA CYS A 57 -3.41 -1.74 -6.30
C CYS A 57 -2.75 -2.59 -5.23
N CYS A 58 -3.53 -3.20 -4.37
CA CYS A 58 -3.02 -4.12 -3.36
C CYS A 58 -3.76 -5.45 -3.38
N LEU A 59 -3.06 -6.50 -2.97
CA LEU A 59 -3.54 -7.87 -2.96
C LEU A 59 -3.11 -8.56 -1.68
N ALA A 60 -4.01 -9.36 -1.12
CA ALA A 60 -3.68 -10.28 -0.04
C ALA A 60 -3.51 -11.69 -0.63
N LEU A 61 -2.29 -12.24 -0.51
CA LEU A 61 -1.99 -13.61 -0.90
C LEU A 61 -1.91 -14.49 0.36
N ILE A 62 -1.75 -15.79 0.16
CA ILE A 62 -1.72 -16.72 1.31
C ILE A 62 -0.50 -16.49 2.21
N ASP A 63 0.65 -16.16 1.63
CA ASP A 63 1.93 -16.03 2.34
C ASP A 63 2.46 -14.60 2.40
N ALA A 64 1.81 -13.65 1.74
CA ALA A 64 2.25 -12.25 1.71
C ALA A 64 1.13 -11.32 1.27
N ASP A 65 1.26 -10.06 1.64
CA ASP A 65 0.51 -8.96 1.03
C ASP A 65 1.38 -8.32 -0.06
N ILE A 66 0.76 -7.79 -1.10
CA ILE A 66 1.47 -7.17 -2.22
C ILE A 66 0.83 -5.82 -2.56
N ILE A 67 1.67 -4.82 -2.77
CA ILE A 67 1.30 -3.56 -3.40
C ILE A 67 1.94 -3.55 -4.78
N ILE A 68 1.17 -3.30 -5.82
CA ILE A 68 1.67 -3.15 -7.18
C ILE A 68 1.56 -1.68 -7.57
N ILE A 69 2.65 -1.08 -7.98
CA ILE A 69 2.74 0.32 -8.39
C ILE A 69 3.03 0.36 -9.88
N ARG A 70 2.35 1.26 -10.61
CA ARG A 70 2.61 1.42 -12.03
C ARG A 70 4.07 1.83 -12.26
N ALA A 71 4.74 1.14 -13.18
CA ALA A 71 6.11 1.47 -13.56
C ALA A 71 6.18 2.84 -14.24
N GLY A 72 7.29 3.55 -14.02
CA GLY A 72 7.55 4.83 -14.68
C GLY A 72 6.94 6.05 -14.03
N LEU A 73 6.39 5.96 -12.82
CA LEU A 73 5.93 7.13 -12.08
C LEU A 73 7.11 7.98 -11.61
N SER A 74 6.89 9.30 -11.51
CA SER A 74 7.86 10.18 -10.84
C SER A 74 8.04 9.75 -9.38
N PRO A 75 9.17 10.09 -8.73
CA PRO A 75 9.38 9.72 -7.33
C PRO A 75 8.26 10.18 -6.40
N SER A 76 7.73 11.39 -6.58
CA SER A 76 6.64 11.89 -5.75
C SER A 76 5.34 11.12 -5.97
N ARG A 77 5.01 10.78 -7.21
CA ARG A 77 3.81 9.99 -7.52
C ARG A 77 3.95 8.55 -7.03
N TYR A 78 5.15 7.98 -7.14
CA TYR A 78 5.45 6.66 -6.59
C TYR A 78 5.18 6.64 -5.08
N LEU A 79 5.76 7.60 -4.34
CA LEU A 79 5.56 7.69 -2.89
C LEU A 79 4.09 7.87 -2.53
N ASN A 80 3.39 8.78 -3.18
CA ASN A 80 1.98 9.04 -2.91
C ASN A 80 1.13 7.78 -3.16
N THR A 81 1.41 7.05 -4.22
CA THR A 81 0.70 5.81 -4.53
C THR A 81 1.00 4.74 -3.49
N CYS A 82 2.26 4.57 -3.08
CA CYS A 82 2.64 3.65 -2.02
C CYS A 82 1.91 3.96 -0.72
N LEU A 83 1.88 5.23 -0.32
CA LEU A 83 1.20 5.64 0.92
C LEU A 83 -0.30 5.43 0.84
N HIS A 84 -0.91 5.65 -0.32
CA HIS A 84 -2.33 5.38 -0.52
C HIS A 84 -2.66 3.89 -0.31
N GLU A 85 -1.86 3.01 -0.91
CA GLU A 85 -2.07 1.58 -0.77
C GLU A 85 -1.73 1.08 0.65
N CYS A 86 -0.69 1.64 1.28
CA CYS A 86 -0.39 1.39 2.68
C CYS A 86 -1.55 1.81 3.59
N ALA A 87 -2.20 2.94 3.28
CA ALA A 87 -3.34 3.43 4.05
C ALA A 87 -4.51 2.42 4.02
N HIS A 88 -4.77 1.78 2.89
CA HIS A 88 -5.79 0.73 2.82
C HIS A 88 -5.49 -0.40 3.81
N PHE A 89 -4.25 -0.86 3.90
CA PHE A 89 -3.86 -1.88 4.88
C PHE A 89 -4.02 -1.39 6.32
N LEU A 90 -3.59 -0.17 6.61
CA LEU A 90 -3.68 0.40 7.95
C LEU A 90 -5.12 0.60 8.41
N LEU A 91 -6.03 0.92 7.49
CA LEU A 91 -7.45 1.10 7.77
C LEU A 91 -8.24 -0.21 7.72
N HIS A 92 -7.56 -1.34 7.52
CA HIS A 92 -8.17 -2.66 7.40
C HIS A 92 -9.16 -2.76 6.23
N HIS A 93 -8.93 -2.02 5.16
CA HIS A 93 -9.60 -2.24 3.90
C HIS A 93 -8.98 -3.49 3.28
N ILE A 94 -9.59 -4.65 3.51
CA ILE A 94 -9.05 -5.91 2.99
C ILE A 94 -9.22 -5.91 1.48
N PRO A 95 -8.13 -6.13 0.71
CA PRO A 95 -8.25 -6.23 -0.74
C PRO A 95 -9.18 -7.39 -1.10
N GLN A 96 -10.29 -7.06 -1.78
CA GLN A 96 -11.22 -8.09 -2.23
C GLN A 96 -10.72 -8.65 -3.55
N VAL A 97 -10.32 -9.92 -3.52
CA VAL A 97 -9.96 -10.67 -4.73
C VAL A 97 -11.07 -11.65 -5.03
N THR A 98 -11.37 -11.85 -6.29
CA THR A 98 -12.29 -12.92 -6.69
C THR A 98 -11.71 -14.28 -6.31
N ALA A 99 -12.60 -15.22 -6.05
CA ALA A 99 -12.27 -16.54 -5.51
C ALA A 99 -11.05 -17.20 -6.18
N GLY A 100 -10.10 -17.66 -5.37
CA GLY A 100 -8.89 -18.36 -5.79
C GLY A 100 -7.59 -17.59 -5.63
N ALA A 101 -7.61 -16.25 -5.75
CA ALA A 101 -6.37 -15.48 -5.66
C ALA A 101 -5.78 -15.46 -4.25
N GLU A 102 -6.62 -15.49 -3.22
CA GLU A 102 -6.20 -15.57 -1.82
C GLU A 102 -5.46 -16.87 -1.49
N GLN A 103 -5.50 -17.86 -2.37
CA GLN A 103 -4.77 -19.12 -2.24
C GLN A 103 -3.42 -19.12 -2.96
N TRP A 104 -3.11 -18.05 -3.67
CA TRP A 104 -1.83 -17.96 -4.39
C TRP A 104 -0.71 -17.60 -3.43
N THR A 105 0.47 -18.20 -3.66
CA THR A 105 1.71 -17.76 -3.04
C THR A 105 2.32 -16.65 -3.88
N VAL A 106 3.29 -15.92 -3.30
CA VAL A 106 4.07 -14.93 -4.05
C VAL A 106 4.72 -15.57 -5.26
N GLU A 107 5.30 -16.76 -5.10
CA GLU A 107 5.96 -17.48 -6.18
C GLU A 107 5.00 -17.78 -7.33
N THR A 108 3.84 -18.34 -7.03
CA THR A 108 2.81 -18.61 -8.02
C THR A 108 2.33 -17.32 -8.69
N PHE A 109 2.16 -16.27 -7.90
CA PHE A 109 1.74 -14.96 -8.39
C PHE A 109 2.76 -14.38 -9.39
N LEU A 110 4.06 -14.46 -9.09
CA LEU A 110 5.10 -13.91 -9.96
C LEU A 110 5.32 -14.73 -11.24
N GLU A 111 5.10 -16.05 -11.19
CA GLU A 111 5.33 -16.94 -12.33
C GLU A 111 4.23 -16.87 -13.38
N ASP A 112 2.98 -16.70 -12.96
CA ASP A 112 1.82 -17.02 -13.79
C ASP A 112 0.90 -15.82 -14.02
N VAL A 113 1.32 -14.61 -13.67
CA VAL A 113 0.38 -13.50 -13.63
C VAL A 113 0.33 -12.73 -14.93
N ASN A 114 -0.80 -12.85 -15.58
CA ASN A 114 -1.30 -11.74 -16.35
C ASN A 114 -1.85 -10.70 -15.37
N PHE A 115 -1.03 -9.69 -15.04
CA PHE A 115 -1.39 -8.65 -14.06
C PHE A 115 -2.68 -7.92 -14.42
N GLN A 116 -3.05 -7.83 -15.70
CA GLN A 116 -4.33 -7.27 -16.12
C GLN A 116 -5.50 -8.14 -15.66
N ASN A 117 -5.35 -9.45 -15.69
CA ASN A 117 -6.36 -10.37 -15.17
C ASN A 117 -6.51 -10.28 -13.65
N VAL A 118 -5.41 -10.09 -12.94
CA VAL A 118 -5.45 -9.87 -11.48
C VAL A 118 -6.24 -8.62 -11.16
N ARG A 119 -5.98 -7.53 -11.87
CA ARG A 119 -6.72 -6.28 -11.67
C ARG A 119 -8.21 -6.43 -11.93
N ARG A 120 -8.60 -7.18 -12.95
CA ARG A 120 -10.02 -7.48 -13.23
C ARG A 120 -10.65 -8.32 -12.12
N ARG A 121 -9.83 -9.01 -11.34
CA ARG A 121 -10.26 -9.86 -10.22
C ARG A 121 -10.20 -9.15 -8.87
N THR A 122 -9.59 -7.96 -8.79
CA THR A 122 -9.66 -7.14 -7.58
C THR A 122 -10.87 -6.24 -7.69
N SER A 123 -11.75 -6.29 -6.70
CA SER A 123 -12.83 -5.33 -6.64
C SER A 123 -12.27 -3.96 -6.25
N MET A 124 -12.81 -2.92 -6.86
CA MET A 124 -12.45 -1.56 -6.47
C MET A 124 -13.09 -1.26 -5.11
N TYR A 125 -12.37 -0.49 -4.30
CA TYR A 125 -12.93 0.02 -3.06
C TYR A 125 -14.05 1.01 -3.36
N ASP A 126 -15.03 1.10 -2.46
CA ASP A 126 -16.06 2.13 -2.57
C ASP A 126 -15.45 3.52 -2.30
N LYS A 127 -16.21 4.56 -2.63
CA LYS A 127 -15.74 5.94 -2.48
C LYS A 127 -15.37 6.29 -1.04
N PRO A 128 -16.14 5.93 0.01
CA PRO A 128 -15.72 6.21 1.39
C PRO A 128 -14.38 5.58 1.76
N CYS A 129 -14.10 4.36 1.32
CA CYS A 129 -12.81 3.71 1.56
C CYS A 129 -11.68 4.44 0.83
N GLU A 130 -11.90 4.82 -0.44
CA GLU A 130 -10.91 5.58 -1.20
C GLU A 130 -10.64 6.95 -0.58
N ASP A 131 -11.67 7.67 -0.15
CA ASP A 131 -11.52 8.97 0.48
C ASP A 131 -10.77 8.86 1.81
N ALA A 132 -11.05 7.83 2.61
CA ALA A 132 -10.35 7.59 3.87
C ALA A 132 -8.88 7.27 3.64
N ALA A 133 -8.57 6.42 2.66
CA ALA A 133 -7.19 6.08 2.32
C ALA A 133 -6.42 7.31 1.83
N GLU A 134 -7.04 8.14 0.99
CA GLU A 134 -6.42 9.37 0.50
C GLU A 134 -6.14 10.35 1.66
N SER A 135 -7.07 10.51 2.57
CA SER A 135 -6.89 11.38 3.74
C SER A 135 -5.74 10.90 4.62
N LEU A 136 -5.69 9.61 4.91
CA LEU A 136 -4.60 9.05 5.72
C LEU A 136 -3.26 9.15 4.99
N ALA A 137 -3.21 8.85 3.70
CA ALA A 137 -1.99 8.94 2.91
C ALA A 137 -1.42 10.37 2.91
N THR A 138 -2.29 11.37 2.77
CA THR A 138 -1.90 12.78 2.83
C THR A 138 -1.25 13.12 4.17
N LEU A 139 -1.81 12.64 5.27
CA LEU A 139 -1.27 12.86 6.60
C LEU A 139 0.06 12.10 6.81
N LEU A 140 0.16 10.88 6.32
CA LEU A 140 1.40 10.10 6.41
C LEU A 140 2.57 10.79 5.68
N THR A 141 2.28 11.49 4.59
CA THR A 141 3.30 12.24 3.84
C THR A 141 4.05 13.24 4.74
N LEU A 142 3.36 13.82 5.73
CA LEU A 142 3.96 14.78 6.65
C LEU A 142 5.01 14.14 7.59
N HIS A 143 4.98 12.84 7.73
CA HIS A 143 5.86 12.08 8.65
C HIS A 143 6.97 11.32 7.92
N ILE A 144 6.92 11.26 6.59
CA ILE A 144 7.96 10.58 5.81
C ILE A 144 9.25 11.40 5.85
N ALA A 145 10.35 10.73 6.14
CA ALA A 145 11.67 11.35 6.20
C ALA A 145 12.04 12.03 4.88
N ASN A 146 12.51 13.27 4.96
CA ASN A 146 12.90 14.04 3.78
C ASN A 146 14.00 13.33 3.00
N GLY A 147 13.79 13.20 1.68
CA GLY A 147 14.75 12.57 0.77
C GLY A 147 14.67 11.06 0.70
N ASP A 148 13.78 10.43 1.47
CA ASP A 148 13.61 8.98 1.38
C ASP A 148 12.62 8.64 0.27
N MET A 149 13.16 8.59 -0.94
CA MET A 149 12.45 8.16 -2.15
C MET A 149 12.97 6.80 -2.63
N SER A 150 13.69 6.09 -1.76
CA SER A 150 14.25 4.79 -2.11
C SER A 150 13.16 3.73 -2.17
N MET A 151 13.30 2.84 -3.14
CA MET A 151 12.46 1.66 -3.23
C MET A 151 12.64 0.79 -1.99
N PRO A 152 11.56 0.25 -1.39
CA PRO A 152 11.71 -0.71 -0.29
C PRO A 152 12.61 -1.88 -0.65
N LEU A 153 13.36 -2.37 0.34
CA LEU A 153 14.32 -3.45 0.15
C LEU A 153 13.72 -4.68 -0.54
N PHE A 154 12.49 -5.03 -0.21
CA PHE A 154 11.82 -6.18 -0.81
C PHE A 154 11.56 -5.99 -2.30
N ALA A 155 11.18 -4.79 -2.72
CA ALA A 155 10.95 -4.52 -4.14
C ALA A 155 12.25 -4.60 -4.96
N ARG A 156 13.39 -4.21 -4.37
CA ARG A 156 14.70 -4.28 -5.04
C ARG A 156 15.13 -5.70 -5.36
N ASN A 157 14.74 -6.66 -4.52
CA ASN A 157 15.20 -8.04 -4.66
C ASN A 157 14.36 -8.85 -5.66
N LEU A 158 13.18 -8.38 -6.03
CA LEU A 158 12.27 -9.09 -6.91
C LEU A 158 12.51 -8.81 -8.39
N TYR A 159 13.30 -7.78 -8.71
CA TYR A 159 13.64 -7.37 -10.08
C TYR A 159 15.08 -7.68 -10.49
N LYS A 160 15.76 -8.49 -9.74
CA LYS A 160 17.12 -8.93 -10.12
C LYS A 160 17.08 -10.18 -10.98
#